data_625e909a507131f31b23ce24dd1f8590
#
_entry.id   625e909a507131f31b23ce24dd1f8590
#
_cell.length_a   1.000
_cell.length_b   1.000
_cell.length_c   1.000
_cell.angle_alpha   90.00
_cell.angle_beta   90.00
_cell.angle_gamma   90.00
#
_symmetry.space_group_name_H-M   'P 1'
#
loop_
_entity.id
_entity.type
_entity.pdbx_description
1 polymer ?
#
loop_
_entity_poly.entity_id
_entity_poly.type
_entity_poly.pdbx_seq_one_letter_code
_entity_poly.pdbx_strand_id
1 'polypeptide(L)'
;MNVIKAIKSRKSVRSFNKKKVPLSIIRNILEVSAQAPSGSNTQPWNVHVLMGKSLQKFVSEMAEEFLKNNNKLKLERLNYMKKYRNPYQDRRRKVGWDLYKILNIKKGDYKKTLKFHSLNYRFFD
;
A
#
# COMPACT_ATOMS: atom_id res chain seq x y z
N MET A 1 -12.09 14.82 -17.12
CA MET A 1 -11.09 13.86 -17.66
C MET A 1 -11.84 12.64 -18.15
N ASN A 2 -11.60 12.12 -19.36
CA ASN A 2 -12.31 10.93 -19.80
C ASN A 2 -11.72 9.66 -19.16
N VAL A 3 -12.50 8.58 -19.12
CA VAL A 3 -12.16 7.31 -18.45
C VAL A 3 -10.86 6.71 -18.97
N ILE A 4 -10.65 6.71 -20.29
CA ILE A 4 -9.44 6.14 -20.92
C ILE A 4 -8.19 6.90 -20.45
N LYS A 5 -8.26 8.24 -20.39
CA LYS A 5 -7.16 9.08 -19.91
C LYS A 5 -6.89 8.82 -18.43
N ALA A 6 -7.93 8.64 -17.61
CA ALA A 6 -7.81 8.29 -16.19
C ALA A 6 -7.06 6.96 -16.00
N ILE A 7 -7.48 5.92 -16.71
CA ILE A 7 -6.86 4.59 -16.65
C ILE A 7 -5.39 4.65 -17.08
N LYS A 8 -5.10 5.28 -18.22
CA LYS A 8 -3.73 5.38 -18.77
C LYS A 8 -2.79 6.21 -17.89
N SER A 9 -3.30 7.23 -17.21
CA SER A 9 -2.49 8.11 -16.34
C SER A 9 -2.28 7.55 -14.93
N ARG A 10 -2.98 6.48 -14.54
CA ARG A 10 -2.84 5.87 -13.22
C ARG A 10 -1.41 5.39 -12.96
N LYS A 11 -0.84 5.79 -11.85
CA LYS A 11 0.48 5.35 -11.36
C LYS A 11 0.34 4.80 -9.94
N SER A 12 1.17 3.84 -9.60
CA SER A 12 1.31 3.38 -8.21
C SER A 12 2.37 4.23 -7.52
N VAL A 13 1.93 5.23 -6.79
CA VAL A 13 2.84 6.11 -6.03
C VAL A 13 3.26 5.40 -4.74
N ARG A 14 4.56 5.36 -4.46
CA ARG A 14 5.16 4.72 -3.27
C ARG A 14 6.21 5.58 -2.59
N SER A 15 6.17 6.87 -2.83
CA SER A 15 6.96 7.85 -2.11
C SER A 15 6.17 9.14 -2.04
N PHE A 16 6.01 9.67 -0.86
CA PHE A 16 5.20 10.84 -0.60
C PHE A 16 6.08 11.97 -0.04
N ASN A 17 5.72 13.20 -0.36
CA ASN A 17 6.36 14.35 0.24
C ASN A 17 5.73 14.65 1.62
N LYS A 18 6.45 15.43 2.43
CA LYS A 18 5.99 15.81 3.78
C LYS A 18 4.99 16.97 3.80
N LYS A 19 4.41 17.33 2.66
CA LYS A 19 3.45 18.42 2.56
C LYS A 19 2.17 18.06 3.31
N LYS A 20 1.75 18.94 4.22
CA LYS A 20 0.48 18.77 4.94
C LYS A 20 -0.70 18.80 3.97
N VAL A 21 -1.63 17.88 4.12
CA VAL A 21 -2.87 17.85 3.36
C VAL A 21 -3.93 18.63 4.15
N PRO A 22 -4.55 19.65 3.57
CA PRO A 22 -5.63 20.39 4.23
C PRO A 22 -6.84 19.50 4.55
N LEU A 23 -7.50 19.74 5.70
CA LEU A 23 -8.70 18.98 6.09
C LEU A 23 -9.83 19.10 5.07
N SER A 24 -9.96 20.23 4.37
CA SER A 24 -10.95 20.42 3.31
C SER A 24 -10.76 19.42 2.16
N ILE A 25 -9.52 19.14 1.76
CA ILE A 25 -9.22 18.14 0.74
C ILE A 25 -9.58 16.74 1.23
N ILE A 26 -9.26 16.42 2.49
CA ILE A 26 -9.59 15.12 3.08
C ILE A 26 -11.11 14.92 3.13
N ARG A 27 -11.86 15.91 3.58
CA ARG A 27 -13.34 15.87 3.59
C ARG A 27 -13.89 15.62 2.20
N ASN A 28 -13.45 16.40 1.21
CA ASN A 28 -13.89 16.21 -0.18
C ASN A 28 -13.59 14.79 -0.71
N ILE A 29 -12.41 14.24 -0.41
CA ILE A 29 -12.07 12.86 -0.78
C ILE A 29 -13.04 11.86 -0.13
N LEU A 30 -13.36 12.03 1.15
CA LEU A 30 -14.29 11.16 1.87
C LEU A 30 -15.71 11.26 1.33
N GLU A 31 -16.19 12.46 1.06
CA GLU A 31 -17.52 12.72 0.46
C GLU A 31 -17.65 12.05 -0.91
N VAL A 32 -16.63 12.21 -1.76
CA VAL A 32 -16.61 11.55 -3.08
C VAL A 32 -16.51 10.02 -2.92
N SER A 33 -15.69 9.54 -2.00
CA SER A 33 -15.50 8.10 -1.76
C SER A 33 -16.78 7.44 -1.21
N ALA A 34 -17.60 8.17 -0.48
CA ALA A 34 -18.90 7.69 0.02
C ALA A 34 -19.90 7.37 -1.10
N GLN A 35 -19.67 7.83 -2.33
CA GLN A 35 -20.46 7.46 -3.51
C GLN A 35 -20.15 6.04 -4.02
N ALA A 36 -19.17 5.35 -3.42
CA ALA A 36 -18.86 3.98 -3.83
C ALA A 36 -20.06 3.05 -3.62
N PRO A 37 -20.32 2.11 -4.55
CA PRO A 37 -21.43 1.17 -4.39
C PRO A 37 -21.16 0.18 -3.26
N SER A 38 -22.23 -0.22 -2.57
CA SER A 38 -22.17 -1.26 -1.54
C SER A 38 -23.33 -2.23 -1.69
N GLY A 39 -23.23 -3.44 -1.12
CA GLY A 39 -24.30 -4.43 -1.14
C GLY A 39 -25.58 -3.83 -0.55
N SER A 40 -26.67 -3.84 -1.31
CA SER A 40 -27.96 -3.23 -0.93
C SER A 40 -27.85 -1.75 -0.48
N ASN A 41 -26.81 -1.07 -0.91
CA ASN A 41 -26.48 0.31 -0.51
C ASN A 41 -26.42 0.52 1.02
N THR A 42 -25.94 -0.48 1.74
CA THR A 42 -25.84 -0.44 3.22
C THR A 42 -24.78 0.50 3.74
N GLN A 43 -23.82 0.91 2.88
CA GLN A 43 -22.75 1.86 3.19
C GLN A 43 -22.03 1.56 4.53
N PRO A 44 -21.47 0.35 4.72
CA PRO A 44 -21.02 -0.15 6.03
C PRO A 44 -19.63 0.36 6.46
N TRP A 45 -19.08 1.33 5.73
CA TRP A 45 -17.74 1.84 6.01
C TRP A 45 -17.68 2.75 7.22
N ASN A 46 -16.71 2.47 8.07
CA ASN A 46 -16.25 3.38 9.10
C ASN A 46 -14.84 3.84 8.73
N VAL A 47 -14.61 5.14 8.65
CA VAL A 47 -13.33 5.71 8.20
C VAL A 47 -12.65 6.43 9.35
N HIS A 48 -11.43 6.01 9.66
CA HIS A 48 -10.57 6.67 10.63
C HIS A 48 -9.47 7.44 9.88
N VAL A 49 -9.39 8.73 10.13
CA VAL A 49 -8.38 9.61 9.52
C VAL A 49 -7.30 9.92 10.56
N LEU A 50 -6.08 9.49 10.28
CA LEU A 50 -4.92 9.76 11.13
C LEU A 50 -4.07 10.87 10.50
N MET A 51 -3.68 11.87 11.29
CA MET A 51 -2.86 12.99 10.85
C MET A 51 -1.85 13.40 11.93
N GLY A 52 -0.77 14.08 11.52
CA GLY A 52 0.22 14.64 12.43
C GLY A 52 0.77 13.60 13.41
N LYS A 53 0.77 13.90 14.71
CA LYS A 53 1.32 13.03 15.76
C LYS A 53 0.64 11.65 15.82
N SER A 54 -0.67 11.58 15.60
CA SER A 54 -1.41 10.30 15.62
C SER A 54 -0.99 9.40 14.46
N LEU A 55 -0.77 9.96 13.27
CA LEU A 55 -0.25 9.22 12.13
C LEU A 55 1.18 8.72 12.43
N GLN A 56 2.06 9.58 12.92
CA GLN A 56 3.44 9.22 13.26
C GLN A 56 3.49 8.08 14.29
N LYS A 57 2.68 8.17 15.35
CA LYS A 57 2.58 7.11 16.37
C LYS A 57 2.14 5.79 15.74
N PHE A 58 1.07 5.81 14.96
CA PHE A 58 0.54 4.62 14.29
C PHE A 58 1.58 3.99 13.35
N VAL A 59 2.27 4.80 12.55
CA VAL A 59 3.31 4.34 11.61
C VAL A 59 4.47 3.70 12.35
N SER A 60 4.93 4.28 13.47
CA SER A 60 6.02 3.71 14.27
C SER A 60 5.63 2.37 14.90
N GLU A 61 4.44 2.29 15.49
CA GLU A 61 3.91 1.04 16.09
C GLU A 61 3.78 -0.09 15.06
N MET A 62 3.24 0.22 13.87
CA MET A 62 3.11 -0.75 12.78
C MET A 62 4.46 -1.24 12.26
N ALA A 63 5.44 -0.33 12.13
CA ALA A 63 6.78 -0.68 11.69
C ALA A 63 7.51 -1.57 12.72
N GLU A 64 7.39 -1.24 14.01
CA GLU A 64 7.96 -2.04 15.09
C GLU A 64 7.35 -3.44 15.14
N GLU A 65 6.03 -3.54 15.06
CA GLU A 65 5.32 -4.81 15.07
C GLU A 65 5.73 -5.70 13.88
N PHE A 66 5.86 -5.11 12.69
CA PHE A 66 6.38 -5.83 11.53
C PHE A 66 7.80 -6.35 11.76
N LEU A 67 8.70 -5.54 12.31
CA LEU A 67 10.09 -5.94 12.54
C LEU A 67 10.21 -7.03 13.60
N LYS A 68 9.40 -6.95 14.68
CA LYS A 68 9.36 -7.96 15.75
C LYS A 68 8.82 -9.30 15.27
N ASN A 69 7.80 -9.29 14.42
CA ASN A 69 7.01 -10.46 14.04
C ASN A 69 7.11 -10.85 12.56
N ASN A 70 8.14 -10.37 11.85
CA ASN A 70 8.31 -10.49 10.40
C ASN A 70 7.96 -11.88 9.80
N ASN A 71 8.31 -12.97 10.49
CA ASN A 71 8.04 -14.34 10.02
C ASN A 71 6.88 -15.02 10.76
N LYS A 72 6.23 -14.35 11.69
CA LYS A 72 5.19 -14.91 12.57
C LYS A 72 3.80 -14.34 12.30
N LEU A 73 3.70 -13.28 11.47
CA LEU A 73 2.42 -12.68 11.12
C LEU A 73 1.58 -13.69 10.35
N LYS A 74 0.49 -14.14 10.97
CA LYS A 74 -0.50 -15.00 10.32
C LYS A 74 -1.55 -14.12 9.67
N LEU A 75 -1.79 -14.33 8.38
CA LEU A 75 -2.92 -13.70 7.69
C LEU A 75 -4.20 -14.38 8.14
N GLU A 76 -5.20 -13.63 8.56
CA GLU A 76 -6.54 -14.15 8.87
C GLU A 76 -7.19 -14.76 7.63
N ARG A 77 -6.91 -14.20 6.46
CA ARG A 77 -7.33 -14.73 5.16
C ARG A 77 -6.16 -14.82 4.21
N LEU A 78 -6.15 -15.86 3.40
CA LEU A 78 -5.20 -15.98 2.28
C LEU A 78 -5.61 -15.01 1.17
N ASN A 79 -5.04 -13.82 1.16
CA ASN A 79 -5.30 -12.80 0.14
C ASN A 79 -4.56 -13.08 -1.18
N TYR A 80 -3.64 -14.04 -1.18
CA TYR A 80 -2.81 -14.37 -2.33
C TYR A 80 -2.95 -15.84 -2.69
N MET A 81 -2.83 -16.15 -3.98
CA MET A 81 -2.77 -17.52 -4.46
C MET A 81 -1.54 -18.21 -3.85
N LYS A 82 -1.72 -19.40 -3.29
CA LYS A 82 -0.62 -20.22 -2.74
C LYS A 82 0.45 -20.53 -3.80
N LYS A 83 0.02 -20.68 -5.07
CA LYS A 83 0.90 -20.99 -6.18
C LYS A 83 0.43 -20.28 -7.46
N TYR A 84 1.32 -19.51 -8.04
CA TYR A 84 1.08 -18.88 -9.35
C TYR A 84 1.50 -19.83 -10.47
N ARG A 85 0.69 -19.93 -11.52
CA ARG A 85 1.01 -20.62 -12.78
C ARG A 85 1.42 -19.60 -13.84
N ASN A 86 2.16 -20.04 -14.87
CA ASN A 86 2.43 -19.21 -16.02
C ASN A 86 1.13 -18.90 -16.80
N PRO A 87 1.02 -17.69 -17.41
CA PRO A 87 2.01 -16.59 -17.48
C PRO A 87 2.04 -15.67 -16.26
N TYR A 88 1.22 -15.88 -15.23
CA TYR A 88 1.09 -14.96 -14.09
C TYR A 88 2.36 -14.93 -13.21
N GLN A 89 3.01 -16.08 -13.06
CA GLN A 89 4.26 -16.18 -12.32
C GLN A 89 5.37 -15.33 -12.96
N ASP A 90 5.50 -15.38 -14.28
CA ASP A 90 6.52 -14.61 -14.99
C ASP A 90 6.24 -13.10 -14.93
N ARG A 91 4.98 -12.69 -15.07
CA ARG A 91 4.57 -11.29 -14.88
C ARG A 91 4.92 -10.78 -13.48
N ARG A 92 4.60 -11.58 -12.46
CA ARG A 92 4.94 -11.24 -11.05
C ARG A 92 6.44 -11.12 -10.84
N ARG A 93 7.21 -12.07 -11.36
CA ARG A 93 8.68 -12.06 -11.28
C ARG A 93 9.27 -10.84 -11.99
N LYS A 94 8.80 -10.56 -13.20
CA LYS A 94 9.27 -9.41 -13.98
C LYS A 94 9.06 -8.11 -13.21
N VAL A 95 7.86 -7.86 -12.71
CA VAL A 95 7.56 -6.64 -11.92
C VAL A 95 8.46 -6.54 -10.69
N GLY A 96 8.68 -7.64 -9.97
CA GLY A 96 9.54 -7.65 -8.79
C GLY A 96 11.00 -7.34 -9.13
N TRP A 97 11.54 -7.97 -10.17
CA TRP A 97 12.93 -7.75 -10.58
C TRP A 97 13.16 -6.35 -11.18
N ASP A 98 12.23 -5.85 -11.99
CA ASP A 98 12.31 -4.50 -12.54
C ASP A 98 12.33 -3.46 -11.41
N LEU A 99 11.50 -3.63 -10.39
CA LEU A 99 11.47 -2.77 -9.21
C LEU A 99 12.78 -2.85 -8.40
N TYR A 100 13.27 -4.07 -8.13
CA TYR A 100 14.52 -4.27 -7.39
C TYR A 100 15.72 -3.69 -8.13
N LYS A 101 15.73 -3.78 -9.45
CA LYS A 101 16.77 -3.15 -10.28
C LYS A 101 16.80 -1.62 -10.09
N ILE A 102 15.63 -0.96 -10.11
CA ILE A 102 15.50 0.48 -9.87
C ILE A 102 16.00 0.85 -8.47
N LEU A 103 15.73 0.00 -7.47
CA LEU A 103 16.11 0.22 -6.07
C LEU A 103 17.55 -0.25 -5.74
N ASN A 104 18.30 -0.74 -6.72
CA ASN A 104 19.64 -1.32 -6.52
C ASN A 104 19.66 -2.45 -5.45
N ILE A 105 18.60 -3.28 -5.43
CA ILE A 105 18.50 -4.47 -4.58
C ILE A 105 18.94 -5.68 -5.39
N LYS A 106 20.05 -6.31 -4.98
CA LYS A 106 20.57 -7.53 -5.64
C LYS A 106 19.86 -8.78 -5.11
N LYS A 107 19.90 -9.86 -5.91
CA LYS A 107 19.40 -11.17 -5.49
C LYS A 107 20.18 -11.63 -4.24
N GLY A 108 19.46 -12.00 -3.19
CA GLY A 108 20.07 -12.42 -1.91
C GLY A 108 20.37 -11.28 -0.93
N ASP A 109 20.15 -10.02 -1.30
CA ASP A 109 20.28 -8.90 -0.38
C ASP A 109 19.05 -8.80 0.54
N TYR A 110 18.99 -9.72 1.50
CA TYR A 110 17.86 -9.82 2.44
C TYR A 110 17.69 -8.54 3.29
N LYS A 111 18.78 -7.86 3.62
CA LYS A 111 18.74 -6.62 4.44
C LYS A 111 18.02 -5.50 3.70
N LYS A 112 18.40 -5.25 2.43
CA LYS A 112 17.73 -4.24 1.62
C LYS A 112 16.30 -4.63 1.27
N THR A 113 16.07 -5.91 0.99
CA THR A 113 14.73 -6.44 0.75
C THR A 113 13.81 -6.22 1.95
N LEU A 114 14.27 -6.54 3.17
CA LEU A 114 13.51 -6.33 4.40
C LEU A 114 13.22 -4.85 4.63
N LYS A 115 14.23 -3.98 4.46
CA LYS A 115 14.06 -2.53 4.55
C LYS A 115 13.02 -2.03 3.56
N PHE A 116 13.06 -2.48 2.31
CA PHE A 116 12.07 -2.11 1.30
C PHE A 116 10.66 -2.61 1.68
N HIS A 117 10.52 -3.86 2.10
CA HIS A 117 9.22 -4.40 2.52
C HIS A 117 8.65 -3.69 3.75
N SER A 118 9.49 -3.24 4.68
CA SER A 118 9.06 -2.49 5.85
C SER A 118 8.36 -1.17 5.50
N LEU A 119 8.66 -0.57 4.32
CA LEU A 119 7.99 0.65 3.87
C LEU A 119 6.47 0.48 3.69
N ASN A 120 5.99 -0.74 3.39
CA ASN A 120 4.55 -0.99 3.33
C ASN A 120 3.86 -0.78 4.69
N TYR A 121 4.56 -1.05 5.79
CA TYR A 121 4.06 -0.88 7.16
C TYR A 121 4.31 0.51 7.71
N ARG A 122 5.09 1.29 7.00
CA ARG A 122 5.32 2.72 7.24
C ARG A 122 4.50 3.60 6.29
N PHE A 123 3.63 2.99 5.47
CA PHE A 123 2.83 3.69 4.45
C PHE A 123 3.69 4.54 3.50
N PHE A 124 4.92 4.09 3.25
CA PHE A 124 5.91 4.76 2.39
C PHE A 124 6.33 6.16 2.89
N ASP A 125 6.27 6.41 4.22
CA ASP A 125 6.82 7.60 4.88
C ASP A 125 8.34 7.49 5.13
#